data_252df6b152951052a542b39107632c1f
#
_entry.id   252df6b152951052a542b39107632c1f
#
_cell.length_a   1.000
_cell.length_b   1.000
_cell.length_c   1.000
_cell.angle_alpha   90.00
_cell.angle_beta   90.00
_cell.angle_gamma   90.00
#
_symmetry.space_group_name_H-M   'P 1'
#
loop_
_entity.id
_entity.type
_entity.pdbx_description
1 polymer ?
#
loop_
_entity_poly.entity_id
_entity_poly.type
_entity_poly.pdbx_seq_one_letter_code
_entity_poly.pdbx_strand_id
1 'polypeptide(L)'
;MHAPFFGVCMSVAAAVAPRGKKPQAIALVQAGLTIAVMVGVPFGSFLGGFANWRFVFGVMILLAVITMLGMMKFVPHVALSTEASVKKELKVFKNPHILIVMAIIVFGYSGVFTTYTFMEPMIHRYAPFGIVGLTVCLFMFGLGGVVGNLLTGNVPEHKLTQYLFYTFLLLFITIVLFVTAVHSAILAIIICFLFGFGTFGTTPLLNSKVILSAHEAPLLASTLAASIFNIANFLGAIVGSILLSMGFPYLTITFVSGGIIILGIIINTINHFYEKKYVTFDY
;
A
#
# COMPACT_ATOMS: atom_id res chain seq x y z
N MET A 1 2.10 15.66 -2.27
CA MET A 1 2.12 15.71 -3.77
C MET A 1 2.07 14.35 -4.46
N HIS A 2 2.31 13.22 -3.77
CA HIS A 2 2.34 11.88 -4.40
C HIS A 2 0.96 11.42 -4.94
N ALA A 3 -0.11 11.58 -4.16
CA ALA A 3 -1.44 11.10 -4.54
C ALA A 3 -2.02 11.74 -5.84
N PRO A 4 -1.97 13.08 -6.02
CA PRO A 4 -2.41 13.71 -7.27
C PRO A 4 -1.59 13.26 -8.47
N PHE A 5 -0.27 13.15 -8.33
CA PHE A 5 0.63 12.70 -9.40
C PHE A 5 0.25 11.29 -9.87
N PHE A 6 0.04 10.36 -8.94
CA PHE A 6 -0.30 8.97 -9.26
C PHE A 6 -1.66 8.87 -9.96
N GLY A 7 -2.66 9.64 -9.49
CA GLY A 7 -3.97 9.72 -10.14
C GLY A 7 -3.91 10.28 -11.56
N VAL A 8 -3.10 11.33 -11.78
CA VAL A 8 -2.86 11.89 -13.12
C VAL A 8 -2.17 10.88 -14.04
N CYS A 9 -1.13 10.17 -13.55
CA CYS A 9 -0.45 9.13 -14.33
C CYS A 9 -1.41 8.04 -14.79
N MET A 10 -2.28 7.56 -13.90
CA MET A 10 -3.29 6.56 -14.26
C MET A 10 -4.29 7.09 -15.30
N SER A 11 -4.73 8.34 -15.14
CA SER A 11 -5.67 8.98 -16.07
C SER A 11 -5.07 9.17 -17.45
N VAL A 12 -3.82 9.64 -17.53
CA VAL A 12 -3.08 9.77 -18.79
C VAL A 12 -2.87 8.41 -19.44
N ALA A 13 -2.43 7.41 -18.67
CA ALA A 13 -2.25 6.05 -19.18
C ALA A 13 -3.56 5.47 -19.75
N ALA A 14 -4.69 5.70 -19.09
CA ALA A 14 -6.01 5.29 -19.56
C ALA A 14 -6.45 6.04 -20.82
N ALA A 15 -6.08 7.33 -20.96
CA ALA A 15 -6.43 8.17 -22.09
C ALA A 15 -5.65 7.80 -23.37
N VAL A 16 -4.35 7.45 -23.24
CA VAL A 16 -3.50 7.04 -24.36
C VAL A 16 -3.62 5.55 -24.70
N ALA A 17 -4.29 4.76 -23.87
CA ALA A 17 -4.45 3.33 -24.08
C ALA A 17 -5.32 3.03 -25.32
N PRO A 18 -4.99 2.02 -26.13
CA PRO A 18 -5.86 1.53 -27.20
C PRO A 18 -7.24 1.13 -26.67
N ARG A 19 -8.25 1.19 -27.56
CA ARG A 19 -9.63 0.78 -27.22
C ARG A 19 -9.64 -0.62 -26.59
N GLY A 20 -10.28 -0.76 -25.43
CA GLY A 20 -10.39 -2.03 -24.68
C GLY A 20 -9.18 -2.36 -23.79
N LYS A 21 -8.07 -1.60 -23.82
CA LYS A 21 -6.87 -1.88 -23.01
C LYS A 21 -6.64 -0.89 -21.86
N LYS A 22 -7.61 -0.03 -21.55
CA LYS A 22 -7.51 0.93 -20.43
C LYS A 22 -7.17 0.29 -19.09
N PRO A 23 -7.82 -0.83 -18.66
CA PRO A 23 -7.48 -1.47 -17.39
C PRO A 23 -6.04 -1.97 -17.35
N GLN A 24 -5.54 -2.49 -18.48
CA GLN A 24 -4.17 -2.97 -18.58
C GLN A 24 -3.14 -1.83 -18.45
N ALA A 25 -3.42 -0.66 -19.03
CA ALA A 25 -2.56 0.51 -18.92
C ALA A 25 -2.49 1.03 -17.47
N ILE A 26 -3.62 1.07 -16.79
CA ILE A 26 -3.69 1.44 -15.35
C ILE A 26 -2.91 0.43 -14.50
N ALA A 27 -3.11 -0.86 -14.75
CA ALA A 27 -2.40 -1.93 -14.04
C ALA A 27 -0.88 -1.85 -14.24
N LEU A 28 -0.41 -1.44 -15.43
CA LEU A 28 1.02 -1.27 -15.72
C LEU A 28 1.64 -0.13 -14.90
N VAL A 29 0.93 0.99 -14.74
CA VAL A 29 1.37 2.10 -13.86
C VAL A 29 1.49 1.62 -12.42
N GLN A 30 0.53 0.82 -11.96
CA GLN A 30 0.53 0.28 -10.60
C GLN A 30 1.62 -0.78 -10.39
N ALA A 31 1.87 -1.63 -11.39
CA ALA A 31 2.98 -2.58 -11.38
C ALA A 31 4.34 -1.87 -11.28
N GLY A 32 4.50 -0.72 -11.94
CA GLY A 32 5.70 0.10 -11.83
C GLY A 32 6.00 0.52 -10.37
N LEU A 33 4.99 0.92 -9.61
CA LEU A 33 5.16 1.24 -8.18
C LEU A 33 5.59 0.02 -7.37
N THR A 34 4.97 -1.13 -7.60
CA THR A 34 5.29 -2.37 -6.87
C THR A 34 6.72 -2.84 -7.18
N ILE A 35 7.14 -2.77 -8.45
CA ILE A 35 8.51 -3.09 -8.87
C ILE A 35 9.51 -2.10 -8.26
N ALA A 36 9.16 -0.80 -8.23
CA ALA A 36 10.01 0.22 -7.62
C ALA A 36 10.22 -0.03 -6.13
N VAL A 37 9.21 -0.49 -5.41
CA VAL A 37 9.37 -0.87 -4.00
C VAL A 37 10.19 -2.15 -3.86
N MET A 38 9.93 -3.16 -4.69
CA MET A 38 10.65 -4.44 -4.64
C MET A 38 12.16 -4.30 -4.87
N VAL A 39 12.56 -3.44 -5.79
CA VAL A 39 13.97 -3.25 -6.16
C VAL A 39 14.57 -2.04 -5.45
N GLY A 40 13.83 -0.94 -5.38
CA GLY A 40 14.32 0.35 -4.88
C GLY A 40 14.61 0.34 -3.38
N VAL A 41 13.75 -0.31 -2.58
CA VAL A 41 13.96 -0.36 -1.12
C VAL A 41 15.23 -1.17 -0.77
N PRO A 42 15.41 -2.42 -1.23
CA PRO A 42 16.64 -3.16 -0.97
C PRO A 42 17.89 -2.48 -1.53
N PHE A 43 17.79 -1.93 -2.74
CA PHE A 43 18.90 -1.25 -3.39
C PHE A 43 19.29 0.04 -2.66
N GLY A 44 18.30 0.82 -2.22
CA GLY A 44 18.52 2.02 -1.42
C GLY A 44 19.14 1.73 -0.06
N SER A 45 18.66 0.69 0.62
CA SER A 45 19.21 0.22 1.89
C SER A 45 20.65 -0.28 1.74
N PHE A 46 20.93 -1.09 0.71
CA PHE A 46 22.27 -1.57 0.38
C PHE A 46 23.23 -0.41 0.11
N LEU A 47 22.86 0.53 -0.76
CA LEU A 47 23.67 1.71 -1.07
C LEU A 47 23.89 2.60 0.15
N GLY A 48 22.87 2.82 0.96
CA GLY A 48 22.95 3.62 2.18
C GLY A 48 23.90 3.03 3.23
N GLY A 49 23.92 1.68 3.32
CA GLY A 49 24.81 0.96 4.22
C GLY A 49 26.25 0.82 3.72
N PHE A 50 26.47 0.78 2.41
CA PHE A 50 27.79 0.59 1.79
C PHE A 50 28.48 1.92 1.48
N ALA A 51 27.70 2.95 1.09
CA ALA A 51 28.18 4.29 0.79
C ALA A 51 27.57 5.29 1.79
N ASN A 52 27.59 6.55 1.47
CA ASN A 52 26.95 7.58 2.27
C ASN A 52 25.46 7.74 1.84
N TRP A 53 24.56 8.02 2.78
CA TRP A 53 23.16 8.30 2.51
C TRP A 53 22.93 9.38 1.43
N ARG A 54 23.88 10.33 1.29
CA ARG A 54 23.85 11.36 0.24
C ARG A 54 23.93 10.76 -1.16
N PHE A 55 24.62 9.64 -1.33
CA PHE A 55 24.73 8.93 -2.61
C PHE A 55 23.38 8.37 -3.06
N VAL A 56 22.58 7.87 -2.13
CA VAL A 56 21.21 7.40 -2.40
C VAL A 56 20.37 8.53 -2.99
N PHE A 57 20.43 9.74 -2.39
CA PHE A 57 19.72 10.90 -2.95
C PHE A 57 20.26 11.33 -4.32
N GLY A 58 21.57 11.22 -4.57
CA GLY A 58 22.15 11.44 -5.89
C GLY A 58 21.57 10.53 -6.97
N VAL A 59 21.43 9.24 -6.66
CA VAL A 59 20.80 8.25 -7.55
C VAL A 59 19.31 8.59 -7.75
N MET A 60 18.59 8.99 -6.72
CA MET A 60 17.19 9.41 -6.83
C MET A 60 17.03 10.63 -7.74
N ILE A 61 17.92 11.63 -7.63
CA ILE A 61 17.91 12.81 -8.50
C ILE A 61 18.16 12.40 -9.96
N LEU A 62 19.13 11.54 -10.21
CA LEU A 62 19.42 11.03 -11.55
C LEU A 62 18.20 10.32 -12.17
N LEU A 63 17.56 9.42 -11.42
CA LEU A 63 16.35 8.73 -11.86
C LEU A 63 15.18 9.70 -12.10
N ALA A 64 15.03 10.72 -11.25
CA ALA A 64 14.00 11.74 -11.42
C ALA A 64 14.22 12.56 -12.71
N VAL A 65 15.46 12.94 -13.01
CA VAL A 65 15.82 13.65 -14.26
C VAL A 65 15.55 12.76 -15.48
N ILE A 66 15.95 11.50 -15.46
CA ILE A 66 15.68 10.54 -16.54
C ILE A 66 14.18 10.40 -16.76
N THR A 67 13.40 10.27 -15.68
CA THR A 67 11.94 10.16 -15.74
C THR A 67 11.32 11.43 -16.34
N MET A 68 11.77 12.61 -15.91
CA MET A 68 11.29 13.89 -16.43
C MET A 68 11.55 14.04 -17.92
N LEU A 69 12.76 13.74 -18.38
CA LEU A 69 13.13 13.77 -19.79
C LEU A 69 12.33 12.74 -20.60
N GLY A 70 12.12 11.56 -20.06
CA GLY A 70 11.29 10.51 -20.66
C GLY A 70 9.83 10.97 -20.82
N MET A 71 9.26 11.57 -19.78
CA MET A 71 7.89 12.11 -19.84
C MET A 71 7.77 13.23 -20.90
N MET A 72 8.71 14.16 -20.95
CA MET A 72 8.71 15.25 -21.93
C MET A 72 8.79 14.74 -23.36
N LYS A 73 9.49 13.64 -23.61
CA LYS A 73 9.71 13.07 -24.95
C LYS A 73 8.60 12.13 -25.39
N PHE A 74 8.06 11.31 -24.50
CA PHE A 74 7.19 10.18 -24.87
C PHE A 74 5.72 10.36 -24.47
N VAL A 75 5.41 11.24 -23.50
CA VAL A 75 4.02 11.43 -23.10
C VAL A 75 3.36 12.52 -23.95
N PRO A 76 2.32 12.19 -24.73
CA PRO A 76 1.61 13.17 -25.52
C PRO A 76 0.84 14.15 -24.62
N HIS A 77 0.63 15.37 -25.12
CA HIS A 77 -0.25 16.33 -24.47
C HIS A 77 -1.70 15.83 -24.53
N VAL A 78 -2.23 15.41 -23.41
CA VAL A 78 -3.62 14.96 -23.29
C VAL A 78 -4.42 16.03 -22.57
N ALA A 79 -5.41 16.60 -23.24
CA ALA A 79 -6.41 17.43 -22.59
C ALA A 79 -7.33 16.52 -21.77
N LEU A 80 -7.10 16.46 -20.46
CA LEU A 80 -8.03 15.79 -19.56
C LEU A 80 -9.25 16.71 -19.40
N SER A 81 -10.44 16.20 -19.72
CA SER A 81 -11.68 16.94 -19.52
C SER A 81 -11.90 17.24 -18.04
N THR A 82 -11.75 18.50 -17.66
CA THR A 82 -11.87 19.02 -16.30
C THR A 82 -13.31 19.41 -15.96
N GLU A 83 -14.30 18.61 -16.27
CA GLU A 83 -15.66 18.81 -15.75
C GLU A 83 -15.87 18.20 -14.36
N ALA A 84 -14.82 18.16 -13.55
CA ALA A 84 -14.91 17.75 -12.16
C ALA A 84 -15.50 18.90 -11.32
N SER A 85 -16.81 18.91 -11.14
CA SER A 85 -17.42 19.83 -10.18
C SER A 85 -17.10 19.39 -8.76
N VAL A 86 -16.26 20.16 -8.05
CA VAL A 86 -15.88 19.91 -6.65
C VAL A 86 -17.11 19.65 -5.76
N LYS A 87 -18.26 20.28 -6.05
CA LYS A 87 -19.54 20.05 -5.35
C LYS A 87 -20.11 18.65 -5.59
N LYS A 88 -19.94 18.08 -6.80
CA LYS A 88 -20.36 16.69 -7.07
C LYS A 88 -19.44 15.71 -6.37
N GLU A 89 -18.16 16.02 -6.32
CA GLU A 89 -17.14 15.23 -5.67
C GLU A 89 -17.33 15.15 -4.15
N LEU A 90 -17.71 16.25 -3.50
CA LEU A 90 -18.03 16.28 -2.07
C LEU A 90 -19.28 15.45 -1.69
N LYS A 91 -20.19 15.16 -2.64
CA LYS A 91 -21.34 14.28 -2.38
C LYS A 91 -20.92 12.83 -2.10
N VAL A 92 -19.76 12.40 -2.60
CA VAL A 92 -19.20 11.06 -2.35
C VAL A 92 -19.02 10.81 -0.83
N PHE A 93 -18.64 11.85 -0.07
CA PHE A 93 -18.51 11.75 1.39
C PHE A 93 -19.84 11.64 2.15
N LYS A 94 -20.98 11.80 1.48
CA LYS A 94 -22.29 11.57 2.09
C LYS A 94 -22.73 10.10 2.03
N ASN A 95 -22.04 9.27 1.26
CA ASN A 95 -22.34 7.85 1.17
C ASN A 95 -21.73 7.10 2.37
N PRO A 96 -22.53 6.52 3.27
CA PRO A 96 -22.01 5.82 4.45
C PRO A 96 -21.16 4.61 4.10
N HIS A 97 -21.42 3.94 2.97
CA HIS A 97 -20.62 2.81 2.53
C HIS A 97 -19.16 3.23 2.22
N ILE A 98 -19.00 4.37 1.54
CA ILE A 98 -17.65 4.93 1.28
C ILE A 98 -16.93 5.27 2.57
N LEU A 99 -17.62 5.88 3.55
CA LEU A 99 -17.01 6.20 4.84
C LEU A 99 -16.56 4.95 5.60
N ILE A 100 -17.33 3.87 5.53
CA ILE A 100 -16.92 2.59 6.14
C ILE A 100 -15.68 2.02 5.43
N VAL A 101 -15.64 2.03 4.10
CA VAL A 101 -14.46 1.57 3.34
C VAL A 101 -13.23 2.43 3.64
N MET A 102 -13.40 3.75 3.73
CA MET A 102 -12.33 4.66 4.17
C MET A 102 -11.82 4.32 5.57
N ALA A 103 -12.73 4.04 6.51
CA ALA A 103 -12.36 3.63 7.86
C ALA A 103 -11.59 2.31 7.88
N ILE A 104 -11.95 1.33 7.03
CA ILE A 104 -11.18 0.08 6.87
C ILE A 104 -9.74 0.39 6.44
N ILE A 105 -9.54 1.31 5.47
CA ILE A 105 -8.20 1.70 5.03
C ILE A 105 -7.45 2.40 6.17
N VAL A 106 -8.07 3.40 6.80
CA VAL A 106 -7.41 4.20 7.85
C VAL A 106 -6.99 3.30 9.01
N PHE A 107 -7.89 2.52 9.56
CA PHE A 107 -7.57 1.69 10.73
C PHE A 107 -6.80 0.42 10.36
N GLY A 108 -7.17 -0.28 9.30
CA GLY A 108 -6.46 -1.51 8.91
C GLY A 108 -5.04 -1.23 8.40
N TYR A 109 -4.89 -0.28 7.50
CA TYR A 109 -3.60 -0.03 6.85
C TYR A 109 -2.64 0.82 7.68
N SER A 110 -3.13 1.67 8.59
CA SER A 110 -2.25 2.37 9.54
C SER A 110 -1.53 1.39 10.47
N GLY A 111 -2.19 0.31 10.90
CA GLY A 111 -1.52 -0.75 11.64
C GLY A 111 -0.38 -1.38 10.85
N VAL A 112 -0.55 -1.65 9.55
CA VAL A 112 0.52 -2.15 8.69
C VAL A 112 1.70 -1.18 8.67
N PHE A 113 1.43 0.12 8.47
CA PHE A 113 2.50 1.13 8.39
C PHE A 113 3.17 1.44 9.72
N THR A 114 2.51 1.20 10.84
CA THR A 114 3.13 1.28 12.17
C THR A 114 4.33 0.30 12.27
N THR A 115 4.23 -0.91 11.72
CA THR A 115 5.35 -1.86 11.68
C THR A 115 6.28 -1.62 10.48
N TYR A 116 5.72 -1.37 9.29
CA TYR A 116 6.51 -1.21 8.06
C TYR A 116 7.55 -0.10 8.16
N THR A 117 7.20 1.05 8.74
CA THR A 117 8.10 2.20 8.90
C THR A 117 9.36 1.83 9.71
N PHE A 118 9.26 0.89 10.63
CA PHE A 118 10.35 0.47 11.50
C PHE A 118 10.88 -0.93 11.18
N MET A 119 10.46 -1.54 10.08
CA MET A 119 10.86 -2.90 9.69
C MET A 119 12.37 -3.02 9.53
N GLU A 120 13.00 -2.10 8.81
CA GLU A 120 14.45 -2.10 8.62
C GLU A 120 15.24 -1.95 9.93
N PRO A 121 14.95 -0.95 10.79
CA PRO A 121 15.55 -0.87 12.12
C PRO A 121 15.31 -2.10 13.00
N MET A 122 14.14 -2.72 12.93
CA MET A 122 13.85 -3.96 13.66
C MET A 122 14.74 -5.11 13.20
N ILE A 123 14.85 -5.32 11.89
CA ILE A 123 15.74 -6.35 11.34
C ILE A 123 17.17 -6.06 11.72
N HIS A 124 17.65 -4.83 11.56
CA HIS A 124 19.00 -4.44 11.91
C HIS A 124 19.31 -4.66 13.41
N ARG A 125 18.33 -4.43 14.29
CA ARG A 125 18.50 -4.56 15.74
C ARG A 125 18.53 -6.01 16.22
N TYR A 126 17.69 -6.87 15.65
CA TYR A 126 17.43 -8.20 16.18
C TYR A 126 17.99 -9.34 15.34
N ALA A 127 18.24 -9.08 14.06
CA ALA A 127 18.71 -10.11 13.14
C ALA A 127 20.25 -10.20 13.14
N PRO A 128 20.84 -11.39 13.29
CA PRO A 128 22.29 -11.57 13.42
C PRO A 128 23.05 -11.62 12.08
N PHE A 129 22.50 -11.14 10.97
CA PHE A 129 23.03 -11.41 9.63
C PHE A 129 23.47 -10.18 8.82
N GLY A 130 23.83 -9.09 9.47
CA GLY A 130 24.44 -7.92 8.80
C GLY A 130 23.63 -7.33 7.62
N ILE A 131 24.31 -6.50 6.82
CA ILE A 131 23.67 -5.74 5.73
C ILE A 131 23.17 -6.63 4.59
N VAL A 132 23.86 -7.72 4.29
CA VAL A 132 23.46 -8.65 3.22
C VAL A 132 22.15 -9.34 3.59
N GLY A 133 22.04 -9.84 4.82
CA GLY A 133 20.82 -10.46 5.30
C GLY A 133 19.63 -9.48 5.36
N LEU A 134 19.89 -8.24 5.79
CA LEU A 134 18.89 -7.17 5.74
C LEU A 134 18.40 -6.95 4.31
N THR A 135 19.32 -6.83 3.35
CA THR A 135 18.98 -6.64 1.93
C THR A 135 18.11 -7.78 1.39
N VAL A 136 18.47 -9.04 1.75
CA VAL A 136 17.68 -10.22 1.38
C VAL A 136 16.26 -10.15 1.98
N CYS A 137 16.12 -9.79 3.24
CA CYS A 137 14.82 -9.63 3.90
C CYS A 137 13.94 -8.57 3.20
N LEU A 138 14.52 -7.42 2.87
CA LEU A 138 13.82 -6.34 2.15
C LEU A 138 13.43 -6.76 0.73
N PHE A 139 14.31 -7.51 0.04
CA PHE A 139 13.99 -8.07 -1.27
C PHE A 139 12.84 -9.09 -1.18
N MET A 140 12.84 -9.96 -0.17
CA MET A 140 11.77 -10.93 0.05
C MET A 140 10.45 -10.26 0.40
N PHE A 141 10.48 -9.15 1.16
CA PHE A 141 9.31 -8.32 1.38
C PHE A 141 8.74 -7.78 0.06
N GLY A 142 9.59 -7.23 -0.79
CA GLY A 142 9.18 -6.74 -2.11
C GLY A 142 8.64 -7.85 -3.02
N LEU A 143 9.31 -9.01 -3.05
CA LEU A 143 8.88 -10.19 -3.81
C LEU A 143 7.50 -10.70 -3.33
N GLY A 144 7.33 -10.81 -2.01
CA GLY A 144 6.04 -11.14 -1.40
C GLY A 144 4.96 -10.15 -1.83
N GLY A 145 5.30 -8.86 -1.88
CA GLY A 145 4.41 -7.80 -2.33
C GLY A 145 3.95 -7.96 -3.78
N VAL A 146 4.86 -8.30 -4.70
CA VAL A 146 4.52 -8.59 -6.10
C VAL A 146 3.58 -9.78 -6.19
N VAL A 147 3.90 -10.88 -5.52
CA VAL A 147 3.07 -12.09 -5.52
C VAL A 147 1.70 -11.81 -4.92
N GLY A 148 1.64 -11.13 -3.78
CA GLY A 148 0.39 -10.74 -3.12
C GLY A 148 -0.50 -9.88 -4.01
N ASN A 149 0.08 -8.83 -4.61
CA ASN A 149 -0.64 -7.92 -5.52
C ASN A 149 -1.24 -8.67 -6.73
N LEU A 150 -0.44 -9.53 -7.38
CA LEU A 150 -0.88 -10.29 -8.55
C LEU A 150 -2.01 -11.28 -8.22
N LEU A 151 -1.91 -11.98 -7.10
CA LEU A 151 -2.91 -12.96 -6.70
C LEU A 151 -4.23 -12.31 -6.27
N THR A 152 -4.17 -11.23 -5.51
CA THR A 152 -5.37 -10.56 -5.01
C THR A 152 -5.99 -9.59 -6.03
N GLY A 153 -5.20 -9.10 -6.99
CA GLY A 153 -5.70 -8.24 -8.07
C GLY A 153 -6.74 -8.91 -9.00
N ASN A 154 -6.80 -10.24 -9.00
CA ASN A 154 -7.76 -11.02 -9.79
C ASN A 154 -8.96 -11.54 -8.96
N VAL A 155 -9.12 -11.08 -7.72
CA VAL A 155 -10.22 -11.53 -6.86
C VAL A 155 -11.55 -10.95 -7.36
N PRO A 156 -12.59 -11.80 -7.55
CA PRO A 156 -13.90 -11.35 -7.95
C PRO A 156 -14.53 -10.40 -6.93
N GLU A 157 -15.32 -9.44 -7.42
CA GLU A 157 -15.92 -8.37 -6.61
C GLU A 157 -16.72 -8.89 -5.39
N HIS A 158 -17.51 -9.94 -5.59
CA HIS A 158 -18.31 -10.55 -4.52
C HIS A 158 -17.48 -11.22 -3.41
N LYS A 159 -16.18 -11.43 -3.60
CA LYS A 159 -15.27 -12.03 -2.62
C LYS A 159 -14.32 -11.03 -1.96
N LEU A 160 -14.34 -9.76 -2.35
CA LEU A 160 -13.39 -8.75 -1.86
C LEU A 160 -13.36 -8.67 -0.33
N THR A 161 -14.52 -8.60 0.32
CA THR A 161 -14.62 -8.50 1.79
C THR A 161 -14.05 -9.72 2.50
N GLN A 162 -14.27 -10.91 1.94
CA GLN A 162 -13.73 -12.16 2.47
C GLN A 162 -12.20 -12.24 2.33
N TYR A 163 -11.66 -11.88 1.16
CA TYR A 163 -10.22 -11.87 0.94
C TYR A 163 -9.52 -10.78 1.76
N LEU A 164 -10.17 -9.63 1.96
CA LEU A 164 -9.68 -8.61 2.89
C LEU A 164 -9.57 -9.13 4.33
N PHE A 165 -10.55 -9.90 4.79
CA PHE A 165 -10.47 -10.54 6.10
C PHE A 165 -9.24 -11.46 6.18
N TYR A 166 -9.00 -12.31 5.19
CA TYR A 166 -7.84 -13.22 5.19
C TYR A 166 -6.51 -12.49 5.10
N THR A 167 -6.41 -11.44 4.28
CA THR A 167 -5.15 -10.67 4.16
C THR A 167 -4.86 -9.88 5.43
N PHE A 168 -5.87 -9.29 6.08
CA PHE A 168 -5.68 -8.63 7.39
C PHE A 168 -5.35 -9.62 8.50
N LEU A 169 -5.95 -10.80 8.50
CA LEU A 169 -5.61 -11.85 9.46
C LEU A 169 -4.17 -12.34 9.28
N LEU A 170 -3.73 -12.54 8.02
CA LEU A 170 -2.34 -12.86 7.71
C LEU A 170 -1.41 -11.75 8.19
N LEU A 171 -1.73 -10.47 7.95
CA LEU A 171 -0.96 -9.33 8.40
C LEU A 171 -0.87 -9.26 9.93
N PHE A 172 -1.98 -9.47 10.63
CA PHE A 172 -1.99 -9.54 12.09
C PHE A 172 -1.02 -10.58 12.63
N ILE A 173 -1.13 -11.83 12.14
CA ILE A 173 -0.26 -12.93 12.56
C ILE A 173 1.20 -12.62 12.24
N THR A 174 1.47 -12.15 11.02
CA THR A 174 2.82 -11.83 10.55
C THR A 174 3.46 -10.72 11.38
N ILE A 175 2.72 -9.66 11.67
CA ILE A 175 3.24 -8.51 12.42
C ILE A 175 3.48 -8.86 13.90
N VAL A 176 2.57 -9.60 14.53
CA VAL A 176 2.74 -10.03 15.91
C VAL A 176 3.95 -10.95 16.08
N LEU A 177 4.19 -11.82 15.10
CA LEU A 177 5.34 -12.73 15.11
C LEU A 177 6.63 -12.11 14.57
N PHE A 178 6.59 -10.89 14.04
CA PHE A 178 7.71 -10.29 13.31
C PHE A 178 9.00 -10.24 14.14
N VAL A 179 8.95 -9.64 15.32
CA VAL A 179 10.14 -9.48 16.18
C VAL A 179 10.71 -10.82 16.62
N THR A 180 9.86 -11.80 16.93
CA THR A 180 10.33 -13.14 17.32
C THR A 180 10.93 -13.91 16.14
N ALA A 181 10.38 -13.75 14.95
CA ALA A 181 10.83 -14.43 13.74
C ALA A 181 12.18 -13.92 13.23
N VAL A 182 12.46 -12.61 13.36
CA VAL A 182 13.71 -12.03 12.84
C VAL A 182 14.98 -12.45 13.57
N HIS A 183 14.88 -13.15 14.68
CA HIS A 183 16.05 -13.75 15.37
C HIS A 183 16.63 -14.97 14.61
N SER A 184 15.86 -15.58 13.73
CA SER A 184 16.30 -16.69 12.87
C SER A 184 16.32 -16.26 11.42
N ALA A 185 17.44 -16.52 10.71
CA ALA A 185 17.62 -16.12 9.32
C ALA A 185 16.51 -16.68 8.39
N ILE A 186 16.14 -17.96 8.57
CA ILE A 186 15.10 -18.60 7.77
C ILE A 186 13.73 -17.99 8.06
N LEU A 187 13.42 -17.82 9.35
CA LEU A 187 12.13 -17.24 9.74
C LEU A 187 12.02 -15.76 9.34
N ALA A 188 13.12 -15.01 9.40
CA ALA A 188 13.17 -13.63 8.93
C ALA A 188 12.82 -13.49 7.44
N ILE A 189 13.37 -14.37 6.59
CA ILE A 189 13.06 -14.41 5.17
C ILE A 189 11.57 -14.70 4.94
N ILE A 190 11.05 -15.72 5.63
CA ILE A 190 9.64 -16.13 5.51
C ILE A 190 8.71 -15.02 5.99
N ILE A 191 8.99 -14.44 7.17
CA ILE A 191 8.12 -13.41 7.75
C ILE A 191 8.12 -12.13 6.91
N CYS A 192 9.27 -11.74 6.35
CA CYS A 192 9.36 -10.59 5.45
C CYS A 192 8.56 -10.84 4.16
N PHE A 193 8.66 -12.04 3.57
CA PHE A 193 7.87 -12.40 2.41
C PHE A 193 6.36 -12.33 2.71
N LEU A 194 5.91 -12.95 3.80
CA LEU A 194 4.50 -12.94 4.20
C LEU A 194 3.99 -11.54 4.54
N PHE A 195 4.84 -10.72 5.16
CA PHE A 195 4.50 -9.33 5.46
C PHE A 195 4.32 -8.51 4.19
N GLY A 196 5.22 -8.63 3.21
CA GLY A 196 5.09 -8.02 1.90
C GLY A 196 3.85 -8.51 1.14
N PHE A 197 3.63 -9.81 1.15
CA PHE A 197 2.45 -10.43 0.54
C PHE A 197 1.14 -9.86 1.09
N GLY A 198 0.99 -9.80 2.40
CA GLY A 198 -0.18 -9.22 3.05
C GLY A 198 -0.33 -7.72 2.78
N THR A 199 0.76 -6.96 2.89
CA THR A 199 0.76 -5.49 2.69
C THR A 199 0.29 -5.11 1.30
N PHE A 200 0.93 -5.62 0.26
CA PHE A 200 0.59 -5.28 -1.12
C PHE A 200 -0.58 -6.10 -1.68
N GLY A 201 -0.85 -7.28 -1.13
CA GLY A 201 -2.04 -8.04 -1.47
C GLY A 201 -3.34 -7.41 -0.94
N THR A 202 -3.28 -6.65 0.14
CA THR A 202 -4.45 -5.90 0.65
C THR A 202 -4.79 -4.68 -0.22
N THR A 203 -3.79 -4.08 -0.87
CA THR A 203 -3.94 -2.84 -1.63
C THR A 203 -4.94 -2.92 -2.79
N PRO A 204 -4.88 -3.89 -3.73
CA PRO A 204 -5.85 -3.98 -4.83
C PRO A 204 -7.27 -4.28 -4.33
N LEU A 205 -7.42 -5.06 -3.26
CA LEU A 205 -8.73 -5.35 -2.66
C LEU A 205 -9.39 -4.07 -2.12
N LEU A 206 -8.63 -3.23 -1.40
CA LEU A 206 -9.11 -1.95 -0.86
C LEU A 206 -9.39 -0.96 -1.98
N ASN A 207 -8.51 -0.83 -2.97
CA ASN A 207 -8.72 0.03 -4.13
C ASN A 207 -9.99 -0.34 -4.89
N SER A 208 -10.21 -1.63 -5.15
CA SER A 208 -11.42 -2.12 -5.80
C SER A 208 -12.68 -1.77 -4.98
N LYS A 209 -12.64 -1.94 -3.66
CA LYS A 209 -13.76 -1.54 -2.80
C LYS A 209 -14.07 -0.05 -2.86
N VAL A 210 -13.07 0.82 -2.85
CA VAL A 210 -13.28 2.28 -2.98
C VAL A 210 -13.92 2.60 -4.33
N ILE A 211 -13.41 2.02 -5.42
CA ILE A 211 -13.92 2.25 -6.78
C ILE A 211 -15.37 1.78 -6.89
N LEU A 212 -15.69 0.59 -6.38
CA LEU A 212 -17.05 0.04 -6.39
C LEU A 212 -18.01 0.85 -5.52
N SER A 213 -17.54 1.42 -4.41
CA SER A 213 -18.35 2.25 -3.53
C SER A 213 -18.67 3.64 -4.11
N ALA A 214 -17.90 4.08 -5.12
CA ALA A 214 -17.99 5.42 -5.72
C ALA A 214 -18.28 5.35 -7.23
N HIS A 215 -19.26 4.56 -7.65
CA HIS A 215 -19.62 4.32 -9.07
C HIS A 215 -19.83 5.60 -9.90
N GLU A 216 -20.35 6.67 -9.27
CA GLU A 216 -20.66 7.92 -9.96
C GLU A 216 -19.42 8.76 -10.29
N ALA A 217 -18.25 8.46 -9.67
CA ALA A 217 -17.02 9.25 -9.82
C ALA A 217 -15.74 8.40 -9.70
N PRO A 218 -15.44 7.48 -10.65
CA PRO A 218 -14.32 6.53 -10.52
C PRO A 218 -12.94 7.20 -10.45
N LEU A 219 -12.75 8.34 -11.12
CA LEU A 219 -11.50 9.10 -11.09
C LEU A 219 -11.26 9.71 -9.71
N LEU A 220 -12.31 10.27 -9.11
CA LEU A 220 -12.26 10.77 -7.74
C LEU A 220 -12.02 9.63 -6.76
N ALA A 221 -12.67 8.47 -6.94
CA ALA A 221 -12.50 7.30 -6.10
C ALA A 221 -11.05 6.85 -6.01
N SER A 222 -10.34 6.79 -7.14
CA SER A 222 -8.92 6.41 -7.17
C SER A 222 -8.02 7.44 -6.48
N THR A 223 -8.27 8.74 -6.69
CA THR A 223 -7.53 9.82 -6.03
C THR A 223 -7.81 9.85 -4.53
N LEU A 224 -9.06 9.62 -4.14
CA LEU A 224 -9.49 9.54 -2.74
C LEU A 224 -8.82 8.35 -2.05
N ALA A 225 -8.82 7.17 -2.68
CA ALA A 225 -8.14 5.99 -2.17
C ALA A 225 -6.67 6.30 -1.88
N ALA A 226 -5.94 6.87 -2.85
CA ALA A 226 -4.53 7.24 -2.67
C ALA A 226 -4.33 8.23 -1.51
N SER A 227 -5.23 9.20 -1.34
CA SER A 227 -5.16 10.17 -0.25
C SER A 227 -5.37 9.51 1.11
N ILE A 228 -6.34 8.60 1.22
CA ILE A 228 -6.65 7.88 2.45
C ILE A 228 -5.50 6.94 2.82
N PHE A 229 -4.90 6.24 1.86
CA PHE A 229 -3.71 5.45 2.10
C PHE A 229 -2.55 6.29 2.66
N ASN A 230 -2.34 7.51 2.15
CA ASN A 230 -1.32 8.41 2.70
C ASN A 230 -1.65 8.88 4.12
N ILE A 231 -2.92 9.11 4.45
CA ILE A 231 -3.36 9.40 5.83
C ILE A 231 -3.09 8.19 6.74
N ALA A 232 -3.42 6.98 6.29
CA ALA A 232 -3.14 5.76 7.05
C ALA A 232 -1.64 5.56 7.29
N ASN A 233 -0.81 5.80 6.27
CA ASN A 233 0.65 5.73 6.37
C ASN A 233 1.19 6.73 7.40
N PHE A 234 0.72 7.98 7.33
CA PHE A 234 1.08 9.04 8.27
C PHE A 234 0.70 8.68 9.72
N LEU A 235 -0.54 8.24 9.95
CA LEU A 235 -1.01 7.83 11.27
C LEU A 235 -0.20 6.66 11.81
N GLY A 236 0.09 5.65 10.98
CA GLY A 236 0.90 4.51 11.36
C GLY A 236 2.32 4.90 11.76
N ALA A 237 2.99 5.74 10.94
CA ALA A 237 4.33 6.22 11.23
C ALA A 237 4.38 7.05 12.53
N ILE A 238 3.38 7.91 12.78
CA ILE A 238 3.28 8.70 14.02
C ILE A 238 3.13 7.78 15.24
N VAL A 239 2.22 6.82 15.19
CA VAL A 239 2.01 5.89 16.32
C VAL A 239 3.31 5.18 16.68
N GLY A 240 4.02 4.63 15.70
CA GLY A 240 5.30 3.98 15.96
C GLY A 240 6.37 4.94 16.48
N SER A 241 6.45 6.17 15.94
CA SER A 241 7.39 7.20 16.40
C SER A 241 7.13 7.63 17.85
N ILE A 242 5.86 7.81 18.24
CA ILE A 242 5.48 8.16 19.62
C ILE A 242 5.90 7.03 20.57
N LEU A 243 5.61 5.78 20.23
CA LEU A 243 5.99 4.64 21.08
C LEU A 243 7.51 4.58 21.30
N LEU A 244 8.31 4.78 20.24
CA LEU A 244 9.76 4.82 20.37
C LEU A 244 10.24 6.02 21.19
N SER A 245 9.65 7.19 21.02
CA SER A 245 10.02 8.40 21.80
C SER A 245 9.71 8.25 23.29
N MET A 246 8.72 7.43 23.64
CA MET A 246 8.38 7.04 25.00
C MET A 246 9.28 5.93 25.57
N GLY A 247 10.25 5.43 24.78
CA GLY A 247 11.19 4.39 25.19
C GLY A 247 10.66 2.95 25.10
N PHE A 248 9.51 2.74 24.46
CA PHE A 248 8.99 1.38 24.28
C PHE A 248 9.84 0.57 23.27
N PRO A 249 10.03 -0.73 23.50
CA PRO A 249 10.75 -1.60 22.56
C PRO A 249 9.94 -1.84 21.28
N TYR A 250 10.63 -2.25 20.22
CA TYR A 250 10.00 -2.58 18.93
C TYR A 250 8.89 -3.64 19.02
N LEU A 251 9.00 -4.56 19.99
CA LEU A 251 7.96 -5.55 20.27
C LEU A 251 6.61 -4.88 20.61
N THR A 252 6.63 -3.79 21.37
CA THR A 252 5.42 -3.03 21.69
C THR A 252 4.81 -2.43 20.41
N ILE A 253 5.64 -1.97 19.47
CA ILE A 253 5.16 -1.43 18.17
C ILE A 253 4.39 -2.51 17.42
N THR A 254 4.91 -3.74 17.35
CA THR A 254 4.23 -4.82 16.62
C THR A 254 2.91 -5.22 17.28
N PHE A 255 2.83 -5.23 18.62
CA PHE A 255 1.57 -5.50 19.32
C PHE A 255 0.53 -4.39 19.12
N VAL A 256 0.93 -3.12 19.23
CA VAL A 256 0.03 -1.98 18.97
C VAL A 256 -0.44 -2.00 17.51
N SER A 257 0.46 -2.25 16.57
CA SER A 257 0.19 -2.45 15.16
C SER A 257 -0.87 -3.55 14.93
N GLY A 258 -0.67 -4.71 15.57
CA GLY A 258 -1.63 -5.81 15.56
C GLY A 258 -3.01 -5.39 16.10
N GLY A 259 -3.05 -4.65 17.21
CA GLY A 259 -4.28 -4.10 17.77
C GLY A 259 -5.05 -3.19 16.80
N ILE A 260 -4.32 -2.33 16.08
CA ILE A 260 -4.91 -1.45 15.06
C ILE A 260 -5.47 -2.27 13.88
N ILE A 261 -4.75 -3.32 13.45
CA ILE A 261 -5.23 -4.21 12.38
C ILE A 261 -6.51 -4.95 12.81
N ILE A 262 -6.63 -5.36 14.07
CA ILE A 262 -7.86 -5.96 14.60
C ILE A 262 -9.04 -5.00 14.45
N LEU A 263 -8.86 -3.69 14.72
CA LEU A 263 -9.91 -2.71 14.45
C LEU A 263 -10.30 -2.68 12.97
N GLY A 264 -9.33 -2.75 12.06
CA GLY A 264 -9.57 -2.88 10.63
C GLY A 264 -10.37 -4.14 10.28
N ILE A 265 -10.07 -5.28 10.88
CA ILE A 265 -10.82 -6.55 10.72
C ILE A 265 -12.24 -6.40 11.21
N ILE A 266 -12.45 -5.80 12.38
CA ILE A 266 -13.79 -5.58 12.96
C ILE A 266 -14.62 -4.70 12.02
N ILE A 267 -14.07 -3.58 11.55
CA ILE A 267 -14.78 -2.66 10.65
C ILE A 267 -15.09 -3.37 9.32
N ASN A 268 -14.16 -4.16 8.78
CA ASN A 268 -14.39 -4.95 7.56
C ASN A 268 -15.52 -5.98 7.76
N THR A 269 -15.60 -6.60 8.93
CA THR A 269 -16.67 -7.55 9.28
C THR A 269 -18.03 -6.83 9.38
N ILE A 270 -18.06 -5.66 10.00
CA ILE A 270 -19.26 -4.81 10.04
C ILE A 270 -19.69 -4.43 8.63
N ASN A 271 -18.73 -4.05 7.77
CA ASN A 271 -18.97 -3.74 6.37
C ASN A 271 -19.59 -4.94 5.61
N HIS A 272 -19.16 -6.15 5.89
CA HIS A 272 -19.74 -7.35 5.28
C HIS A 272 -21.25 -7.47 5.58
N PHE A 273 -21.66 -7.26 6.83
CA PHE A 273 -23.06 -7.30 7.21
C PHE A 273 -23.83 -6.12 6.61
N TYR A 274 -23.21 -4.94 6.51
CA TYR A 274 -23.81 -3.77 5.87
C TYR A 274 -24.06 -4.03 4.38
N GLU A 275 -23.05 -4.52 3.66
CA GLU A 275 -23.17 -4.86 2.22
C GLU A 275 -24.29 -5.87 1.98
N LYS A 276 -24.34 -6.93 2.77
CA LYS A 276 -25.37 -7.97 2.65
C LYS A 276 -26.80 -7.44 2.86
N LYS A 277 -26.96 -6.37 3.63
CA LYS A 277 -28.28 -5.82 3.99
C LYS A 277 -28.71 -4.68 3.06
N TYR A 278 -27.78 -3.84 2.61
CA TYR A 278 -28.12 -2.56 1.97
C TYR A 278 -27.50 -2.38 0.58
N VAL A 279 -26.54 -3.19 0.18
CA VAL A 279 -25.87 -3.06 -1.12
C VAL A 279 -26.30 -4.25 -1.98
N THR A 280 -27.22 -4.01 -2.90
CA THR A 280 -27.52 -4.97 -3.98
C THR A 280 -26.42 -4.78 -5.03
N PHE A 281 -25.51 -5.72 -5.11
CA PHE A 281 -24.65 -5.81 -6.29
C PHE A 281 -25.50 -6.41 -7.41
N ASP A 282 -25.81 -5.62 -8.44
CA ASP A 282 -26.37 -6.15 -9.68
C ASP A 282 -25.29 -7.02 -10.34
N TYR A 283 -25.45 -8.32 -10.25
CA TYR A 283 -24.60 -9.33 -10.88
C TYR A 283 -25.04 -9.61 -12.30
#